data_2c3e78ef4dbe83a3b0610d9bdf361de0
#
_entry.id   2c3e78ef4dbe83a3b0610d9bdf361de0
#
_cell.length_a   1.000
_cell.length_b   1.000
_cell.length_c   1.000
_cell.angle_alpha   90.00
_cell.angle_beta   90.00
_cell.angle_gamma   90.00
#
_symmetry.space_group_name_H-M   'P 1'
#
loop_
_entity.id
_entity.type
_entity.pdbx_description
1 polymer ?
#
loop_
_entity_poly.entity_id
_entity_poly.type
_entity_poly.pdbx_seq_one_letter_code
_entity_poly.pdbx_strand_id
1 'polypeptide(L)'
;DTGCPMQGGAAFAAHTLCVGLIKCGLVQDAALDHVGSLHRIDPAVPVSLTQSLSSPAKLRLLADDLASLPSPAEAAGAMKYQRGRLLLVAGSERYRGAAHLVVRGALASGAGSVEACLPEPVAQSLWQQTPEVVVGAVLSCDRHGALLWGEALAGRDLGRLDAVLVGPGLGMVKGCWQQWADPLL
;
A
#
# COMPACT_ATOMS: atom_id res chain seq x y z
N ASP A 1 -11.75 0.10 24.65
CA ASP A 1 -11.26 -0.91 23.67
C ASP A 1 -9.79 -0.69 23.37
N THR A 2 -8.92 -1.17 24.27
CA THR A 2 -7.46 -1.01 24.16
C THR A 2 -6.81 -2.04 23.23
N GLY A 3 -7.51 -3.14 22.93
CA GLY A 3 -6.96 -4.28 22.20
C GLY A 3 -6.03 -5.18 23.02
N CYS A 4 -5.92 -4.91 24.31
CA CYS A 4 -5.12 -5.73 25.22
C CYS A 4 -6.02 -6.64 26.08
N PRO A 5 -5.61 -7.87 26.38
CA PRO A 5 -6.31 -8.73 27.35
C PRO A 5 -6.42 -8.03 28.70
N MET A 6 -7.56 -8.18 29.36
CA MET A 6 -7.75 -7.69 30.73
C MET A 6 -6.94 -8.53 31.72
N GLN A 7 -6.75 -7.99 32.96
CA GLN A 7 -6.20 -8.79 34.06
C GLN A 7 -7.12 -10.02 34.27
N GLY A 8 -6.58 -11.22 34.09
CA GLY A 8 -7.34 -12.47 34.13
C GLY A 8 -7.49 -13.14 32.77
N GLY A 9 -7.01 -12.51 31.71
CA GLY A 9 -6.99 -13.07 30.36
C GLY A 9 -8.17 -12.66 29.48
N ALA A 10 -8.18 -13.18 28.27
CA ALA A 10 -9.25 -13.02 27.29
C ALA A 10 -9.60 -14.39 26.70
N ALA A 11 -10.85 -14.57 26.30
CA ALA A 11 -11.29 -15.77 25.59
C ALA A 11 -10.66 -15.81 24.19
N PHE A 12 -10.33 -17.02 23.72
CA PHE A 12 -9.96 -17.26 22.33
C PHE A 12 -11.24 -17.58 21.56
N ALA A 13 -11.63 -16.75 20.63
CA ALA A 13 -12.81 -16.91 19.83
C ALA A 13 -12.47 -17.43 18.44
N ALA A 14 -13.23 -18.42 17.94
CA ALA A 14 -13.18 -18.79 16.52
C ALA A 14 -13.82 -17.69 15.64
N HIS A 15 -14.89 -17.06 16.15
CA HIS A 15 -15.62 -15.99 15.50
C HIS A 15 -15.98 -14.89 16.50
N THR A 16 -15.75 -13.64 16.12
CA THR A 16 -16.18 -12.46 16.89
C THR A 16 -17.25 -11.71 16.12
N LEU A 17 -18.43 -11.56 16.72
CA LEU A 17 -19.54 -10.81 16.15
C LEU A 17 -19.54 -9.38 16.72
N CYS A 18 -19.29 -8.41 15.87
CA CYS A 18 -19.23 -7.00 16.23
C CYS A 18 -20.47 -6.27 15.76
N VAL A 19 -21.34 -5.92 16.68
CA VAL A 19 -22.58 -5.18 16.38
C VAL A 19 -22.27 -3.70 16.13
N GLY A 20 -22.75 -3.18 15.02
CA GLY A 20 -22.55 -1.80 14.59
C GLY A 20 -21.16 -1.56 14.00
N LEU A 21 -20.38 -0.66 14.59
CA LEU A 21 -19.04 -0.34 14.14
C LEU A 21 -18.01 -1.30 14.73
N ILE A 22 -17.03 -1.69 13.92
CA ILE A 22 -15.91 -2.51 14.39
C ILE A 22 -15.08 -1.66 15.38
N LYS A 23 -14.87 -2.19 16.58
CA LYS A 23 -14.08 -1.52 17.60
C LYS A 23 -12.60 -1.60 17.26
N CYS A 24 -11.90 -0.47 17.35
CA CYS A 24 -10.47 -0.40 17.00
C CYS A 24 -9.61 -1.39 17.80
N GLY A 25 -9.98 -1.71 19.02
CA GLY A 25 -9.27 -2.69 19.85
C GLY A 25 -9.26 -4.10 19.27
N LEU A 26 -10.29 -4.50 18.51
CA LEU A 26 -10.40 -5.83 17.93
C LEU A 26 -9.44 -6.05 16.74
N VAL A 27 -8.86 -4.99 16.19
CA VAL A 27 -7.94 -5.04 15.05
C VAL A 27 -6.52 -4.62 15.43
N GLN A 28 -6.20 -4.57 16.72
CA GLN A 28 -4.85 -4.37 17.23
C GLN A 28 -4.09 -5.71 17.26
N ASP A 29 -2.78 -5.67 17.05
CA ASP A 29 -1.95 -6.88 16.99
C ASP A 29 -2.12 -7.77 18.23
N ALA A 30 -2.19 -7.16 19.42
CA ALA A 30 -2.38 -7.89 20.68
C ALA A 30 -3.75 -8.60 20.81
N ALA A 31 -4.74 -8.22 20.00
CA ALA A 31 -6.06 -8.81 20.02
C ALA A 31 -6.24 -9.94 18.99
N LEU A 32 -5.39 -10.01 17.97
CA LEU A 32 -5.61 -10.88 16.82
C LEU A 32 -5.75 -12.35 17.21
N ASP A 33 -4.92 -12.83 18.13
CA ASP A 33 -4.96 -14.22 18.60
C ASP A 33 -6.28 -14.56 19.32
N HIS A 34 -6.98 -13.55 19.84
CA HIS A 34 -8.22 -13.72 20.61
C HIS A 34 -9.50 -13.54 19.79
N VAL A 35 -9.41 -12.85 18.64
CA VAL A 35 -10.60 -12.41 17.89
C VAL A 35 -11.09 -13.44 16.88
N GLY A 36 -10.20 -14.23 16.30
CA GLY A 36 -10.55 -15.15 15.22
C GLY A 36 -11.14 -14.41 14.00
N SER A 37 -12.13 -15.01 13.36
CA SER A 37 -12.82 -14.39 12.23
C SER A 37 -13.75 -13.28 12.72
N LEU A 38 -13.48 -12.02 12.30
CA LEU A 38 -14.27 -10.86 12.72
C LEU A 38 -15.41 -10.60 11.73
N HIS A 39 -16.63 -10.60 12.22
CA HIS A 39 -17.86 -10.35 11.47
C HIS A 39 -18.56 -9.11 11.99
N ARG A 40 -18.99 -8.23 11.09
CA ARG A 40 -19.85 -7.08 11.45
C ARG A 40 -21.32 -7.44 11.29
N ILE A 41 -22.10 -7.18 12.32
CA ILE A 41 -23.56 -7.22 12.27
C ILE A 41 -24.05 -5.79 12.12
N ASP A 42 -24.85 -5.53 11.10
CA ASP A 42 -25.47 -4.23 10.89
C ASP A 42 -26.81 -4.17 11.67
N PRO A 43 -26.92 -3.31 12.70
CA PRO A 43 -28.16 -3.10 13.43
C PRO A 43 -29.06 -2.05 12.78
N ALA A 44 -28.87 -1.74 11.49
CA ALA A 44 -29.58 -0.71 10.74
C ALA A 44 -29.43 0.72 11.33
N VAL A 45 -28.24 1.05 11.81
CA VAL A 45 -27.96 2.43 12.27
C VAL A 45 -28.04 3.39 11.08
N PRO A 46 -28.81 4.49 11.17
CA PRO A 46 -28.88 5.46 10.11
C PRO A 46 -27.51 6.02 9.74
N VAL A 47 -27.23 6.10 8.44
CA VAL A 47 -25.94 6.58 7.92
C VAL A 47 -25.61 8.00 8.41
N SER A 48 -26.63 8.85 8.60
CA SER A 48 -26.47 10.20 9.15
C SER A 48 -25.81 10.22 10.54
N LEU A 49 -26.07 9.21 11.37
CA LEU A 49 -25.45 9.11 12.68
C LEU A 49 -23.99 8.70 12.59
N THR A 50 -23.64 7.83 11.65
CA THR A 50 -22.24 7.43 11.45
C THR A 50 -21.41 8.54 10.79
N GLN A 51 -22.01 9.34 9.93
CA GLN A 51 -21.38 10.51 9.31
C GLN A 51 -21.15 11.68 10.31
N SER A 52 -21.93 11.75 11.39
CA SER A 52 -21.73 12.76 12.43
C SER A 52 -20.58 12.45 13.39
N LEU A 53 -19.94 11.31 13.28
CA LEU A 53 -18.77 10.97 14.09
C LEU A 53 -17.59 11.84 13.68
N SER A 54 -17.16 12.69 14.61
CA SER A 54 -16.20 13.78 14.41
C SER A 54 -14.72 13.35 14.33
N SER A 55 -14.42 12.11 14.15
CA SER A 55 -13.04 11.62 14.03
C SER A 55 -12.79 11.04 12.65
N PRO A 56 -11.58 11.16 12.08
CA PRO A 56 -11.20 10.33 10.95
C PRO A 56 -11.28 8.88 11.40
N ALA A 57 -12.43 8.29 11.18
CA ALA A 57 -12.64 6.88 11.47
C ALA A 57 -11.58 6.11 10.70
N LYS A 58 -10.82 5.27 11.38
CA LYS A 58 -9.98 4.31 10.69
C LYS A 58 -10.90 3.46 9.83
N LEU A 59 -10.68 3.47 8.52
CA LEU A 59 -11.48 2.73 7.56
C LEU A 59 -10.86 1.36 7.34
N ARG A 60 -11.72 0.36 7.19
CA ARG A 60 -11.32 -0.96 6.73
C ARG A 60 -11.80 -1.14 5.30
N LEU A 61 -10.89 -1.52 4.41
CA LEU A 61 -11.25 -1.90 3.05
C LEU A 61 -12.03 -3.22 3.06
N LEU A 62 -13.18 -3.24 2.41
CA LEU A 62 -14.03 -4.41 2.25
C LEU A 62 -14.01 -4.87 0.79
N ALA A 63 -14.48 -6.10 0.53
CA ALA A 63 -14.58 -6.63 -0.83
C ALA A 63 -15.49 -5.77 -1.72
N ASP A 64 -16.56 -5.21 -1.17
CA ASP A 64 -17.49 -4.34 -1.90
C ASP A 64 -16.84 -3.00 -2.31
N ASP A 65 -15.90 -2.49 -1.52
CA ASP A 65 -15.13 -1.31 -1.90
C ASP A 65 -14.25 -1.59 -3.12
N LEU A 66 -13.69 -2.80 -3.20
CA LEU A 66 -12.89 -3.23 -4.35
C LEU A 66 -13.74 -3.44 -5.60
N ALA A 67 -14.97 -3.91 -5.44
CA ALA A 67 -15.90 -4.11 -6.55
C ALA A 67 -16.30 -2.78 -7.23
N SER A 68 -16.20 -1.66 -6.52
CA SER A 68 -16.46 -0.32 -7.05
C SER A 68 -15.29 0.25 -7.89
N LEU A 69 -14.10 -0.35 -7.81
CA LEU A 69 -12.96 0.09 -8.60
C LEU A 69 -13.10 -0.37 -10.06
N PRO A 70 -12.77 0.49 -11.03
CA PRO A 70 -12.80 0.10 -12.44
C PRO A 70 -11.83 -1.07 -12.67
N SER A 71 -12.31 -2.12 -13.33
CA SER A 71 -11.45 -3.24 -13.71
C SER A 71 -10.52 -2.81 -14.84
N PRO A 72 -9.21 -2.95 -14.69
CA PRO A 72 -8.26 -2.60 -15.77
C PRO A 72 -8.39 -3.52 -17.00
N ALA A 73 -9.11 -4.64 -16.88
CA ALA A 73 -9.26 -5.63 -17.94
C ALA A 73 -10.37 -5.30 -18.95
N GLU A 74 -11.24 -4.33 -18.71
CA GLU A 74 -12.48 -4.16 -19.47
C GLU A 74 -12.33 -3.40 -20.80
N ALA A 75 -11.20 -2.74 -21.05
CA ALA A 75 -11.00 -2.04 -22.31
C ALA A 75 -10.18 -2.91 -23.29
N ALA A 76 -10.84 -3.80 -24.01
CA ALA A 76 -10.21 -4.71 -24.98
C ALA A 76 -9.35 -4.01 -26.06
N GLY A 77 -9.48 -2.70 -26.24
CA GLY A 77 -8.68 -1.90 -27.17
C GLY A 77 -7.76 -0.90 -26.51
N ALA A 78 -7.63 -0.90 -25.18
CA ALA A 78 -6.85 0.11 -24.49
C ALA A 78 -5.35 -0.04 -24.72
N MET A 79 -4.72 1.01 -25.23
CA MET A 79 -3.27 1.10 -25.33
C MET A 79 -2.62 1.16 -23.94
N LYS A 80 -1.34 0.82 -23.83
CA LYS A 80 -0.61 0.73 -22.56
C LYS A 80 -0.75 2.00 -21.69
N TYR A 81 -0.72 3.18 -22.27
CA TYR A 81 -0.84 4.44 -21.52
C TYR A 81 -2.27 4.78 -21.07
N GLN A 82 -3.27 4.19 -21.70
CA GLN A 82 -4.67 4.34 -21.29
C GLN A 82 -5.00 3.47 -20.08
N ARG A 83 -4.20 2.45 -19.81
CA ARG A 83 -4.30 1.60 -18.62
C ARG A 83 -3.49 2.11 -17.43
N GLY A 84 -3.02 3.34 -17.50
CA GLY A 84 -2.31 4.02 -16.44
C GLY A 84 -0.79 3.83 -16.46
N ARG A 85 -0.11 4.87 -15.98
CA ARG A 85 1.35 4.96 -15.82
C ARG A 85 1.68 4.98 -14.35
N LEU A 86 2.36 3.97 -13.89
CA LEU A 86 2.73 3.81 -12.49
C LEU A 86 4.23 4.02 -12.31
N LEU A 87 4.60 4.94 -11.42
CA LEU A 87 5.96 5.06 -10.92
C LEU A 87 6.11 4.25 -9.63
N LEU A 88 7.11 3.40 -9.57
CA LEU A 88 7.50 2.64 -8.38
C LEU A 88 8.81 3.16 -7.82
N VAL A 89 8.87 3.36 -6.51
CA VAL A 89 10.11 3.61 -5.78
C VAL A 89 10.21 2.59 -4.65
N ALA A 90 11.10 1.63 -4.81
CA ALA A 90 11.12 0.45 -3.94
C ALA A 90 12.49 -0.20 -3.82
N GLY A 91 12.63 -1.00 -2.79
CA GLY A 91 13.85 -1.74 -2.50
C GLY A 91 14.92 -0.90 -1.83
N SER A 92 15.94 -1.57 -1.40
CA SER A 92 17.16 -0.99 -0.83
C SER A 92 18.28 -2.00 -0.99
N GLU A 93 19.46 -1.66 -0.56
CA GLU A 93 20.60 -2.59 -0.61
C GLU A 93 20.28 -3.91 0.10
N ARG A 94 19.57 -3.83 1.23
CA ARG A 94 19.19 -4.98 2.05
C ARG A 94 17.90 -5.68 1.59
N TYR A 95 16.92 -4.93 1.07
CA TYR A 95 15.58 -5.44 0.75
C TYR A 95 15.33 -5.51 -0.76
N ARG A 96 16.24 -6.15 -1.49
CA ARG A 96 16.18 -6.30 -2.96
C ARG A 96 14.94 -7.06 -3.40
N GLY A 97 14.56 -8.11 -2.67
CA GLY A 97 13.38 -8.91 -2.96
C GLY A 97 12.06 -8.15 -2.88
N ALA A 98 11.96 -7.14 -2.00
CA ALA A 98 10.79 -6.28 -1.92
C ALA A 98 10.55 -5.50 -3.22
N ALA A 99 11.61 -5.04 -3.88
CA ALA A 99 11.52 -4.38 -5.17
C ALA A 99 10.98 -5.32 -6.26
N HIS A 100 11.44 -6.57 -6.31
CA HIS A 100 10.90 -7.55 -7.25
C HIS A 100 9.43 -7.87 -6.99
N LEU A 101 9.05 -8.03 -5.73
CA LEU A 101 7.66 -8.33 -5.36
C LEU A 101 6.72 -7.19 -5.75
N VAL A 102 7.09 -5.94 -5.51
CA VAL A 102 6.24 -4.79 -5.86
C VAL A 102 6.14 -4.61 -7.38
N VAL A 103 7.22 -4.82 -8.11
CA VAL A 103 7.20 -4.80 -9.59
C VAL A 103 6.23 -5.85 -10.13
N ARG A 104 6.32 -7.08 -9.65
CA ARG A 104 5.41 -8.15 -10.05
C ARG A 104 3.95 -7.86 -9.68
N GLY A 105 3.73 -7.30 -8.48
CA GLY A 105 2.40 -6.85 -8.05
C GLY A 105 1.83 -5.77 -8.97
N ALA A 106 2.65 -4.80 -9.34
CA ALA A 106 2.27 -3.73 -10.27
C ALA A 106 1.90 -4.25 -11.66
N LEU A 107 2.67 -5.18 -12.20
CA LEU A 107 2.36 -5.82 -13.48
C LEU A 107 1.05 -6.63 -13.38
N ALA A 108 0.87 -7.37 -12.29
CA ALA A 108 -0.33 -8.17 -12.06
C ALA A 108 -1.59 -7.31 -11.83
N SER A 109 -1.45 -6.06 -11.38
CA SER A 109 -2.58 -5.13 -11.22
C SER A 109 -3.16 -4.62 -12.54
N GLY A 110 -2.49 -4.88 -13.67
CA GLY A 110 -2.92 -4.44 -14.98
C GLY A 110 -2.47 -3.04 -15.36
N ALA A 111 -1.56 -2.41 -14.61
CA ALA A 111 -0.95 -1.13 -14.97
C ALA A 111 -0.34 -1.23 -16.38
N GLY A 112 -0.66 -0.26 -17.22
CA GLY A 112 -0.28 -0.30 -18.64
C GLY A 112 1.19 0.04 -18.88
N SER A 113 1.78 0.84 -17.99
CA SER A 113 3.21 1.19 -18.03
C SER A 113 3.72 1.28 -16.59
N VAL A 114 4.76 0.53 -16.30
CA VAL A 114 5.43 0.54 -15.00
C VAL A 114 6.84 1.08 -15.18
N GLU A 115 7.16 2.13 -14.48
CA GLU A 115 8.48 2.71 -14.38
C GLU A 115 9.00 2.54 -12.95
N ALA A 116 10.21 2.03 -12.78
CA ALA A 116 10.73 1.70 -11.46
C ALA A 116 12.03 2.44 -11.16
N CYS A 117 12.08 3.09 -10.00
CA CYS A 117 13.28 3.70 -9.42
C CYS A 117 13.79 2.79 -8.31
N LEU A 118 14.98 2.25 -8.49
CA LEU A 118 15.46 1.09 -7.76
C LEU A 118 16.93 1.26 -7.36
N PRO A 119 17.41 0.56 -6.34
CA PRO A 119 18.83 0.48 -6.07
C PRO A 119 19.57 -0.25 -7.19
N GLU A 120 20.81 0.13 -7.43
CA GLU A 120 21.62 -0.36 -8.55
C GLU A 120 21.61 -1.89 -8.72
N PRO A 121 21.83 -2.71 -7.68
CA PRO A 121 21.88 -4.17 -7.85
C PRO A 121 20.56 -4.78 -8.36
N VAL A 122 19.42 -4.12 -8.06
CA VAL A 122 18.10 -4.56 -8.53
C VAL A 122 17.88 -4.08 -9.95
N ALA A 123 18.19 -2.81 -10.24
CA ALA A 123 18.03 -2.24 -11.57
C ALA A 123 18.81 -3.01 -12.63
N GLN A 124 20.04 -3.44 -12.30
CA GLN A 124 20.89 -4.21 -13.22
C GLN A 124 20.34 -5.60 -13.56
N SER A 125 19.57 -6.22 -12.66
CA SER A 125 19.05 -7.58 -12.84
C SER A 125 17.58 -7.64 -13.24
N LEU A 126 16.86 -6.52 -13.16
CA LEU A 126 15.41 -6.46 -13.33
C LEU A 126 14.94 -7.00 -14.70
N TRP A 127 15.63 -6.61 -15.78
CA TRP A 127 15.29 -6.98 -17.14
C TRP A 127 15.29 -8.50 -17.39
N GLN A 128 16.02 -9.27 -16.59
CA GLN A 128 16.07 -10.73 -16.75
C GLN A 128 14.75 -11.41 -16.36
N GLN A 129 13.97 -10.80 -15.50
CA GLN A 129 12.72 -11.38 -14.98
C GLN A 129 11.48 -10.60 -15.41
N THR A 130 11.61 -9.29 -15.62
CA THR A 130 10.51 -8.38 -15.95
C THR A 130 10.94 -7.37 -17.01
N PRO A 131 11.19 -7.82 -18.27
CA PRO A 131 11.72 -6.96 -19.32
C PRO A 131 10.74 -5.86 -19.77
N GLU A 132 9.47 -5.97 -19.42
CA GLU A 132 8.42 -5.00 -19.70
C GLU A 132 8.47 -3.75 -18.82
N VAL A 133 9.26 -3.76 -17.73
CA VAL A 133 9.39 -2.64 -16.80
C VAL A 133 10.52 -1.71 -17.21
N VAL A 134 10.25 -0.42 -17.22
CA VAL A 134 11.25 0.61 -17.49
C VAL A 134 11.99 0.96 -16.21
N VAL A 135 13.32 0.94 -16.23
CA VAL A 135 14.12 1.50 -15.15
C VAL A 135 14.15 3.03 -15.31
N GLY A 136 13.39 3.71 -14.47
CA GLY A 136 13.24 5.16 -14.51
C GLY A 136 14.40 5.92 -13.87
N ALA A 137 14.97 5.34 -12.81
CA ALA A 137 16.20 5.82 -12.19
C ALA A 137 16.89 4.72 -11.41
N VAL A 138 18.20 4.81 -11.35
CA VAL A 138 19.03 4.05 -10.42
C VAL A 138 19.33 4.95 -9.24
N LEU A 139 18.91 4.55 -8.05
CA LEU A 139 19.02 5.36 -6.84
C LEU A 139 20.12 4.82 -5.93
N SER A 140 20.83 5.74 -5.29
CA SER A 140 21.82 5.41 -4.28
C SER A 140 21.16 5.00 -2.96
N CYS A 141 21.90 4.26 -2.16
CA CYS A 141 21.55 3.97 -0.77
C CYS A 141 22.44 4.79 0.18
N ASP A 142 21.92 5.10 1.35
CA ASP A 142 22.70 5.74 2.41
C ASP A 142 23.71 4.75 3.04
N ARG A 143 24.51 5.25 3.99
CA ARG A 143 25.49 4.43 4.74
C ARG A 143 24.88 3.26 5.53
N HIS A 144 23.58 3.19 5.69
CA HIS A 144 22.84 2.12 6.36
C HIS A 144 22.12 1.20 5.37
N GLY A 145 22.30 1.43 4.06
CA GLY A 145 21.72 0.67 2.98
C GLY A 145 20.24 1.03 2.69
N ALA A 146 19.72 2.12 3.26
CA ALA A 146 18.37 2.62 2.96
C ALA A 146 18.38 3.45 1.66
N LEU A 147 17.34 3.29 0.83
CA LEU A 147 17.24 3.97 -0.44
C LEU A 147 17.05 5.49 -0.27
N LEU A 148 17.82 6.29 -1.00
CA LEU A 148 17.66 7.74 -1.09
C LEU A 148 16.53 8.09 -2.07
N TRP A 149 15.32 7.71 -1.71
CA TRP A 149 14.14 7.71 -2.58
C TRP A 149 13.66 9.10 -3.01
N GLY A 150 13.97 10.15 -2.27
CA GLY A 150 13.59 11.52 -2.61
C GLY A 150 14.12 11.99 -3.96
N GLU A 151 15.25 11.46 -4.39
CA GLU A 151 15.82 11.78 -5.71
C GLU A 151 14.95 11.24 -6.87
N ALA A 152 14.12 10.23 -6.60
CA ALA A 152 13.25 9.65 -7.61
C ALA A 152 12.20 10.61 -8.15
N LEU A 153 11.78 11.57 -7.34
CA LEU A 153 10.73 12.54 -7.67
C LEU A 153 11.30 13.88 -8.14
N ALA A 154 12.56 14.15 -7.82
CA ALA A 154 13.21 15.43 -8.15
C ALA A 154 13.26 15.66 -9.66
N GLY A 155 12.71 16.79 -10.11
CA GLY A 155 12.75 17.22 -11.51
C GLY A 155 11.86 16.39 -12.47
N ARG A 156 11.02 15.50 -11.97
CA ARG A 156 10.08 14.75 -12.80
C ARG A 156 8.83 15.55 -13.11
N ASP A 157 8.32 15.35 -14.32
CA ASP A 157 6.98 15.78 -14.70
C ASP A 157 5.95 14.77 -14.13
N LEU A 158 5.46 15.05 -12.91
CA LEU A 158 4.48 14.20 -12.23
C LEU A 158 3.13 14.20 -12.93
N GLY A 159 2.80 15.23 -13.72
CA GLY A 159 1.56 15.30 -14.49
C GLY A 159 1.43 14.23 -15.58
N ARG A 160 2.50 13.50 -15.87
CA ARG A 160 2.49 12.37 -16.80
C ARG A 160 2.24 11.03 -16.13
N LEU A 161 2.15 10.99 -14.81
CA LEU A 161 1.92 9.78 -14.02
C LEU A 161 0.46 9.73 -13.56
N ASP A 162 -0.12 8.56 -13.55
CA ASP A 162 -1.46 8.32 -13.02
C ASP A 162 -1.40 7.86 -11.55
N ALA A 163 -0.29 7.23 -11.15
CA ALA A 163 -0.06 6.82 -9.77
C ALA A 163 1.43 6.74 -9.43
N VAL A 164 1.72 6.92 -8.15
CA VAL A 164 3.06 6.73 -7.57
C VAL A 164 2.96 5.81 -6.36
N LEU A 165 3.81 4.79 -6.31
CA LEU A 165 3.95 3.89 -5.17
C LEU A 165 5.35 4.00 -4.61
N VAL A 166 5.45 4.41 -3.35
CA VAL A 166 6.73 4.55 -2.63
C VAL A 166 6.64 3.76 -1.32
N GLY A 167 7.67 3.00 -0.99
CA GLY A 167 7.71 2.41 0.35
C GLY A 167 8.26 0.99 0.47
N PRO A 168 7.84 0.03 -0.34
CA PRO A 168 8.24 -1.36 -0.13
C PRO A 168 9.76 -1.53 -0.11
N GLY A 169 10.30 -1.92 1.05
CA GLY A 169 11.70 -2.26 1.18
C GLY A 169 12.70 -1.11 1.15
N LEU A 170 12.30 0.15 1.36
CA LEU A 170 13.21 1.30 1.34
C LEU A 170 14.30 1.25 2.42
N GLY A 171 14.11 0.45 3.47
CA GLY A 171 14.96 0.43 4.65
C GLY A 171 14.49 1.44 5.71
N MET A 172 15.31 1.63 6.75
CA MET A 172 15.03 2.62 7.81
C MET A 172 15.39 4.02 7.31
N VAL A 173 14.44 4.68 6.68
CA VAL A 173 14.60 6.06 6.22
C VAL A 173 14.47 7.01 7.40
N LYS A 174 15.54 7.75 7.70
CA LYS A 174 15.51 8.86 8.65
C LYS A 174 15.11 10.12 7.89
N GLY A 175 13.97 10.69 8.19
CA GLY A 175 13.53 11.94 7.57
C GLY A 175 12.02 12.16 7.67
N CYS A 176 11.60 13.35 7.33
CA CYS A 176 10.19 13.72 7.34
C CYS A 176 9.54 13.30 6.02
N TRP A 177 8.61 12.39 6.05
CA TRP A 177 7.82 11.96 4.90
C TRP A 177 7.07 13.12 4.23
N GLN A 178 6.69 14.13 5.04
CA GLN A 178 5.95 15.29 4.55
C GLN A 178 6.69 16.06 3.46
N GLN A 179 8.00 16.19 3.55
CA GLN A 179 8.79 16.92 2.55
C GLN A 179 8.67 16.32 1.13
N TRP A 180 8.34 15.04 1.05
CA TRP A 180 8.26 14.29 -0.22
C TRP A 180 6.82 13.99 -0.62
N ALA A 181 5.89 13.98 0.35
CA ALA A 181 4.48 13.77 0.08
C ALA A 181 3.79 15.04 -0.43
N ASP A 182 4.20 16.23 0.04
CA ASP A 182 3.61 17.52 -0.35
C ASP A 182 3.55 17.74 -1.87
N PRO A 183 4.57 17.36 -2.69
CA PRO A 183 4.48 17.48 -4.14
C PRO A 183 3.54 16.45 -4.80
N LEU A 184 3.09 15.43 -4.07
CA LEU A 184 2.23 14.35 -4.57
C LEU A 184 0.76 14.53 -4.19
N LEU A 185 0.47 15.46 -3.27
CA LEU A 185 -0.86 15.81 -2.78
C LEU A 185 -1.35 17.12 -3.42
#